data_da62cc9a7c6d2dd587556ee538dc96d5
#
_entry.id   da62cc9a7c6d2dd587556ee538dc96d5
#
_cell.length_a   1.000
_cell.length_b   1.000
_cell.length_c   1.000
_cell.angle_alpha   90.00
_cell.angle_beta   90.00
_cell.angle_gamma   90.00
#
_symmetry.space_group_name_H-M   'P 1'
#
loop_
_entity.id
_entity.type
_entity.pdbx_description
1 polymer ?
#
loop_
_entity_poly.entity_id
_entity_poly.type
_entity_poly.pdbx_seq_one_letter_code
_entity_poly.pdbx_strand_id
1 'polypeptide(L)'
;MHFTINGRSYEADVDVRTSLLDLCREHLELTGSKKGCDHGQCGACTAMVDGVRINSCLSLAVMHEGDKITTIEGLGTPEKLHPMQAAFVKHDGYQCGYCTPGQICSAVAVLDEIKRGVPSHVQADLTDRPQATNVEMRERMSGNICRCGAYSNIAEAMAEVAGAKA
;
A
#
# COMPACT_ATOMS: atom_id res chain seq x y z
N MET A 1 -14.90 -16.82 10.81
CA MET A 1 -14.15 -16.60 9.57
C MET A 1 -12.67 -16.67 9.87
N HIS A 2 -11.88 -17.25 8.95
CA HIS A 2 -10.44 -17.43 9.14
C HIS A 2 -9.66 -16.54 8.15
N PHE A 3 -8.70 -15.79 8.68
CA PHE A 3 -7.90 -14.84 7.89
C PHE A 3 -6.42 -15.08 8.09
N THR A 4 -5.64 -14.92 7.02
CA THR A 4 -4.17 -14.91 7.09
C THR A 4 -3.67 -13.48 6.87
N ILE A 5 -3.28 -12.79 7.94
CA ILE A 5 -2.84 -11.41 7.90
C ILE A 5 -1.41 -11.32 8.44
N ASN A 6 -0.51 -10.73 7.65
CA ASN A 6 0.91 -10.57 7.99
C ASN A 6 1.58 -11.91 8.38
N GLY A 7 1.19 -13.00 7.71
CA GLY A 7 1.70 -14.34 7.97
C GLY A 7 1.18 -15.00 9.25
N ARG A 8 0.20 -14.40 9.92
CA ARG A 8 -0.45 -14.96 11.12
C ARG A 8 -1.89 -15.33 10.82
N SER A 9 -2.37 -16.41 11.41
CA SER A 9 -3.78 -16.80 11.32
C SER A 9 -4.58 -16.09 12.39
N TYR A 10 -5.75 -15.59 12.00
CA TYR A 10 -6.73 -14.95 12.88
C TYR A 10 -8.08 -15.62 12.68
N GLU A 11 -8.82 -15.77 13.77
CA GLU A 11 -10.23 -16.13 13.72
C GLU A 11 -11.05 -14.96 14.26
N ALA A 12 -12.03 -14.51 13.50
CA ALA A 12 -12.90 -13.42 13.89
C ALA A 12 -14.35 -13.73 13.53
N ASP A 13 -15.25 -13.46 14.46
CA ASP A 13 -16.69 -13.48 14.24
C ASP A 13 -17.18 -12.04 14.05
N VAL A 14 -17.39 -11.65 12.80
CA VAL A 14 -17.77 -10.30 12.43
C VAL A 14 -18.96 -10.31 11.48
N ASP A 15 -19.72 -9.21 11.44
CA ASP A 15 -20.80 -9.02 10.48
C ASP A 15 -20.24 -9.10 9.04
N VAL A 16 -20.97 -9.75 8.15
CA VAL A 16 -20.60 -9.89 6.73
C VAL A 16 -20.42 -8.57 5.99
N ARG A 17 -20.95 -7.47 6.54
CA ARG A 17 -20.78 -6.10 6.03
C ARG A 17 -19.51 -5.41 6.53
N THR A 18 -18.75 -6.06 7.41
CA THR A 18 -17.51 -5.50 7.94
C THR A 18 -16.50 -5.34 6.82
N SER A 19 -15.95 -4.12 6.64
CA SER A 19 -14.88 -3.89 5.69
C SER A 19 -13.58 -4.56 6.16
N LEU A 20 -12.69 -4.90 5.22
CA LEU A 20 -11.36 -5.41 5.56
C LEU A 20 -10.57 -4.42 6.43
N LEU A 21 -10.76 -3.12 6.20
CA LEU A 21 -10.16 -2.06 7.02
C LEU A 21 -10.66 -2.13 8.47
N ASP A 22 -11.96 -2.26 8.67
CA ASP A 22 -12.55 -2.32 10.01
C ASP A 22 -12.18 -3.63 10.72
N LEU A 23 -12.15 -4.76 10.00
CA LEU A 23 -11.61 -6.00 10.55
C LEU A 23 -10.20 -5.78 11.10
N CYS A 24 -9.29 -5.21 10.31
CA CYS A 24 -7.91 -4.97 10.75
C CYS A 24 -7.85 -4.05 11.97
N ARG A 25 -8.55 -2.92 11.91
CA ARG A 25 -8.40 -1.85 12.91
C ARG A 25 -9.19 -2.08 14.18
N GLU A 26 -10.45 -2.49 14.06
CA GLU A 26 -11.39 -2.52 15.18
C GLU A 26 -11.49 -3.90 15.86
N HIS A 27 -11.19 -4.97 15.10
CA HIS A 27 -11.27 -6.33 15.63
C HIS A 27 -9.90 -6.96 15.90
N LEU A 28 -8.88 -6.62 15.11
CA LEU A 28 -7.53 -7.22 15.23
C LEU A 28 -6.46 -6.25 15.73
N GLU A 29 -6.82 -5.02 16.04
CA GLU A 29 -5.92 -3.96 16.55
C GLU A 29 -4.73 -3.65 15.62
N LEU A 30 -4.84 -4.00 14.34
CA LEU A 30 -3.85 -3.65 13.30
C LEU A 30 -4.16 -2.25 12.78
N THR A 31 -3.74 -1.23 13.52
CA THR A 31 -4.13 0.16 13.31
C THR A 31 -3.27 0.93 12.32
N GLY A 32 -2.30 0.28 11.69
CA GLY A 32 -1.39 0.89 10.71
C GLY A 32 -2.12 1.44 9.48
N SER A 33 -2.94 0.64 8.80
CA SER A 33 -3.83 1.14 7.73
C SER A 33 -4.84 2.14 8.30
N LYS A 34 -5.08 3.26 7.59
CA LYS A 34 -5.87 4.39 8.12
C LYS A 34 -7.19 4.57 7.39
N LYS A 35 -8.23 4.96 8.14
CA LYS A 35 -9.53 5.36 7.59
C LYS A 35 -9.53 6.87 7.33
N GLY A 36 -9.20 7.27 6.09
CA GLY A 36 -9.16 8.69 5.71
C GLY A 36 -10.48 9.19 5.11
N CYS A 37 -11.04 8.47 4.14
CA CYS A 37 -12.26 8.89 3.45
C CYS A 37 -13.40 7.86 3.53
N ASP A 38 -13.10 6.60 3.72
CA ASP A 38 -14.06 5.48 3.78
C ASP A 38 -14.90 5.27 2.50
N HIS A 39 -14.43 5.79 1.37
CA HIS A 39 -15.09 5.66 0.06
C HIS A 39 -14.11 5.57 -1.11
N GLY A 40 -12.89 5.06 -0.87
CA GLY A 40 -11.94 4.68 -1.93
C GLY A 40 -11.17 5.82 -2.61
N GLN A 41 -11.22 7.07 -2.10
CA GLN A 41 -10.62 8.23 -2.77
C GLN A 41 -9.21 8.58 -2.30
N CYS A 42 -8.84 8.28 -1.05
CA CYS A 42 -7.61 8.81 -0.47
C CYS A 42 -6.43 7.83 -0.42
N GLY A 43 -6.66 6.53 -0.56
CA GLY A 43 -5.62 5.50 -0.51
C GLY A 43 -4.96 5.28 0.86
N ALA A 44 -5.37 5.97 1.93
CA ALA A 44 -4.78 5.80 3.26
C ALA A 44 -5.00 4.39 3.85
N CYS A 45 -6.00 3.68 3.36
CA CYS A 45 -6.33 2.31 3.74
C CYS A 45 -5.66 1.25 2.86
N THR A 46 -4.77 1.60 1.94
CA THR A 46 -4.13 0.63 1.05
C THR A 46 -3.48 -0.51 1.83
N ALA A 47 -3.88 -1.73 1.51
CA ALA A 47 -3.29 -2.98 1.94
C ALA A 47 -3.05 -3.86 0.72
N MET A 48 -2.35 -4.97 0.87
CA MET A 48 -2.11 -5.93 -0.21
C MET A 48 -2.85 -7.23 0.08
N VAL A 49 -3.56 -7.75 -0.92
CA VAL A 49 -4.18 -9.07 -0.91
C VAL A 49 -3.53 -9.88 -2.02
N ASP A 50 -2.89 -10.98 -1.68
CA ASP A 50 -2.10 -11.79 -2.60
C ASP A 50 -1.10 -10.99 -3.46
N GLY A 51 -0.50 -9.96 -2.86
CA GLY A 51 0.45 -9.07 -3.51
C GLY A 51 -0.17 -7.96 -4.37
N VAL A 52 -1.50 -7.90 -4.48
CA VAL A 52 -2.22 -6.83 -5.21
C VAL A 52 -2.72 -5.79 -4.23
N ARG A 53 -2.40 -4.51 -4.47
CA ARG A 53 -2.88 -3.42 -3.62
C ARG A 53 -4.37 -3.17 -3.82
N ILE A 54 -5.08 -2.99 -2.73
CA ILE A 54 -6.51 -2.69 -2.72
C ILE A 54 -6.82 -1.56 -1.73
N ASN A 55 -7.96 -0.91 -1.92
CA ASN A 55 -8.55 -0.03 -0.91
C ASN A 55 -9.37 -0.87 0.08
N SER A 56 -8.80 -1.19 1.22
CA SER A 56 -9.43 -2.08 2.21
C SER A 56 -10.73 -1.54 2.80
N CYS A 57 -11.00 -0.22 2.70
CA CYS A 57 -12.28 0.37 3.08
C CYS A 57 -13.44 0.01 2.13
N LEU A 58 -13.15 -0.40 0.89
CA LEU A 58 -14.15 -0.79 -0.12
C LEU A 58 -14.29 -2.31 -0.29
N SER A 59 -13.51 -3.09 0.43
CA SER A 59 -13.51 -4.55 0.33
C SER A 59 -14.08 -5.17 1.60
N LEU A 60 -15.02 -6.09 1.47
CA LEU A 60 -15.62 -6.77 2.61
C LEU A 60 -14.67 -7.85 3.14
N ALA A 61 -14.53 -7.95 4.46
CA ALA A 61 -13.66 -8.94 5.10
C ALA A 61 -14.00 -10.37 4.65
N VAL A 62 -15.28 -10.71 4.57
CA VAL A 62 -15.77 -12.04 4.15
C VAL A 62 -15.28 -12.48 2.77
N MET A 63 -14.93 -11.53 1.89
CA MET A 63 -14.41 -11.84 0.55
C MET A 63 -12.96 -12.35 0.57
N HIS A 64 -12.27 -12.18 1.69
CA HIS A 64 -10.83 -12.46 1.85
C HIS A 64 -10.55 -13.63 2.78
N GLU A 65 -11.55 -14.48 3.04
CA GLU A 65 -11.33 -15.72 3.76
C GLU A 65 -10.45 -16.65 2.91
N GLY A 66 -9.27 -17.00 3.44
CA GLY A 66 -8.28 -17.81 2.72
C GLY A 66 -7.21 -17.02 1.96
N ASP A 67 -7.39 -15.73 1.73
CA ASP A 67 -6.40 -14.87 1.07
C ASP A 67 -5.24 -14.53 2.01
N LYS A 68 -4.10 -14.12 1.41
CA LYS A 68 -2.93 -13.61 2.15
C LYS A 68 -2.98 -12.09 2.17
N ILE A 69 -3.31 -11.53 3.32
CA ILE A 69 -3.40 -10.08 3.51
C ILE A 69 -2.10 -9.58 4.11
N THR A 70 -1.56 -8.51 3.54
CA THR A 70 -0.37 -7.82 4.06
C THR A 70 -0.71 -6.35 4.29
N THR A 71 -0.54 -5.90 5.53
CA THR A 71 -0.63 -4.50 5.93
C THR A 71 0.76 -3.94 6.20
N ILE A 72 0.87 -2.66 6.57
CA ILE A 72 2.15 -2.03 6.87
C ILE A 72 2.92 -2.76 7.98
N GLU A 73 2.22 -3.35 8.94
CA GLU A 73 2.80 -4.12 10.04
C GLU A 73 3.48 -5.41 9.58
N GLY A 74 3.12 -5.91 8.39
CA GLY A 74 3.70 -7.13 7.81
C GLY A 74 4.92 -6.90 6.93
N LEU A 75 5.27 -5.65 6.62
CA LEU A 75 6.40 -5.35 5.72
C LEU A 75 7.75 -5.41 6.42
N GLY A 76 7.85 -4.97 7.66
CA GLY A 76 9.10 -4.96 8.41
C GLY A 76 8.87 -4.70 9.88
N THR A 77 9.94 -4.77 10.68
CA THR A 77 9.95 -4.49 12.11
C THR A 77 10.84 -3.28 12.41
N PRO A 78 10.75 -2.66 13.59
CA PRO A 78 11.65 -1.57 13.98
C PRO A 78 13.13 -1.94 13.87
N GLU A 79 13.49 -3.21 14.12
CA GLU A 79 14.85 -3.72 14.07
C GLU A 79 15.29 -4.07 12.63
N LYS A 80 14.31 -4.32 11.74
CA LYS A 80 14.54 -4.69 10.35
C LYS A 80 13.46 -4.09 9.45
N LEU A 81 13.64 -2.83 9.12
CA LEU A 81 12.75 -2.12 8.21
C LEU A 81 12.77 -2.74 6.80
N HIS A 82 11.62 -2.76 6.15
CA HIS A 82 11.57 -3.00 4.70
C HIS A 82 12.33 -1.87 3.96
N PRO A 83 13.03 -2.14 2.83
CA PRO A 83 13.77 -1.11 2.10
C PRO A 83 12.95 0.16 1.80
N MET A 84 11.68 0.02 1.46
CA MET A 84 10.78 1.16 1.24
C MET A 84 10.52 1.96 2.52
N GLN A 85 10.37 1.31 3.67
CA GLN A 85 10.23 2.00 4.96
C GLN A 85 11.50 2.80 5.29
N ALA A 86 12.67 2.19 5.10
CA ALA A 86 13.96 2.85 5.32
C ALA A 86 14.15 4.05 4.39
N ALA A 87 13.77 3.93 3.11
CA ALA A 87 13.84 5.01 2.13
C ALA A 87 12.89 6.17 2.50
N PHE A 88 11.68 5.88 2.96
CA PHE A 88 10.75 6.91 3.44
C PHE A 88 11.31 7.69 4.63
N VAL A 89 12.00 7.02 5.56
CA VAL A 89 12.67 7.70 6.68
C VAL A 89 13.83 8.57 6.17
N LYS A 90 14.65 8.03 5.27
CA LYS A 90 15.84 8.70 4.73
C LYS A 90 15.50 9.97 3.93
N HIS A 91 14.42 9.93 3.15
CA HIS A 91 14.00 11.02 2.25
C HIS A 91 12.90 11.90 2.84
N ASP A 92 12.56 11.75 4.13
CA ASP A 92 11.43 12.46 4.75
C ASP A 92 10.12 12.32 3.93
N GLY A 93 9.82 11.10 3.45
CA GLY A 93 8.65 10.80 2.64
C GLY A 93 7.31 10.93 3.38
N TYR A 94 7.28 11.67 4.47
CA TYR A 94 6.11 11.93 5.33
C TYR A 94 6.26 13.21 6.13
N GLN A 95 5.13 13.72 6.65
CA GLN A 95 5.09 14.78 7.66
C GLN A 95 4.22 14.33 8.84
N CYS A 96 2.90 14.45 8.74
CA CYS A 96 2.01 13.99 9.82
C CYS A 96 1.97 12.47 9.99
N GLY A 97 2.43 11.69 9.02
CA GLY A 97 2.49 10.23 9.05
C GLY A 97 1.16 9.52 8.78
N TYR A 98 0.02 10.23 8.67
CA TYR A 98 -1.30 9.59 8.55
C TYR A 98 -1.45 8.75 7.26
N CYS A 99 -1.05 9.27 6.11
CA CYS A 99 -1.12 8.55 4.84
C CYS A 99 0.05 7.56 4.64
N THR A 100 1.09 7.64 5.46
CA THR A 100 2.36 6.93 5.23
C THR A 100 2.22 5.42 5.13
N PRO A 101 1.44 4.71 5.96
CA PRO A 101 1.23 3.27 5.80
C PRO A 101 0.66 2.90 4.43
N GLY A 102 -0.37 3.61 3.97
CA GLY A 102 -0.96 3.40 2.65
C GLY A 102 -0.01 3.75 1.51
N GLN A 103 0.78 4.83 1.65
CA GLN A 103 1.80 5.23 0.66
C GLN A 103 2.88 4.14 0.52
N ILE A 104 3.38 3.60 1.62
CA ILE A 104 4.42 2.56 1.61
C ILE A 104 3.88 1.26 1.02
N CYS A 105 2.71 0.78 1.44
CA CYS A 105 2.09 -0.42 0.87
C CYS A 105 1.87 -0.26 -0.64
N SER A 106 1.37 0.92 -1.06
CA SER A 106 1.17 1.22 -2.47
C SER A 106 2.48 1.25 -3.25
N ALA A 107 3.52 1.92 -2.71
CA ALA A 107 4.83 2.01 -3.35
C ALA A 107 5.49 0.63 -3.55
N VAL A 108 5.40 -0.25 -2.56
CA VAL A 108 5.89 -1.64 -2.67
C VAL A 108 5.17 -2.39 -3.80
N ALA A 109 3.85 -2.31 -3.83
CA ALA A 109 3.04 -2.97 -4.85
C ALA A 109 3.29 -2.37 -6.25
N VAL A 110 3.45 -1.05 -6.37
CA VAL A 110 3.77 -0.34 -7.63
C VAL A 110 5.08 -0.86 -8.23
N LEU A 111 6.14 -1.00 -7.44
CA LEU A 111 7.40 -1.53 -7.95
C LEU A 111 7.27 -2.97 -8.43
N ASP A 112 6.42 -3.77 -7.78
CA ASP A 112 6.12 -5.13 -8.23
C ASP A 112 5.26 -5.14 -9.52
N GLU A 113 4.27 -4.27 -9.63
CA GLU A 113 3.47 -4.08 -10.87
C GLU A 113 4.38 -3.77 -12.06
N ILE A 114 5.32 -2.83 -11.90
CA ILE A 114 6.31 -2.47 -12.94
C ILE A 114 7.15 -3.70 -13.32
N LYS A 115 7.65 -4.44 -12.33
CA LYS A 115 8.44 -5.66 -12.58
C LYS A 115 7.66 -6.75 -13.32
N ARG A 116 6.37 -6.86 -13.03
CA ARG A 116 5.46 -7.80 -13.73
C ARG A 116 5.04 -7.34 -15.12
N GLY A 117 5.36 -6.10 -15.49
CA GLY A 117 5.00 -5.53 -16.78
C GLY A 117 3.53 -5.09 -16.85
N VAL A 118 2.89 -4.77 -15.72
CA VAL A 118 1.52 -4.26 -15.70
C VAL A 118 1.49 -2.88 -16.37
N PRO A 119 0.69 -2.65 -17.43
CA PRO A 119 0.67 -1.38 -18.14
C PRO A 119 0.09 -0.23 -17.30
N SER A 120 0.39 1.00 -17.68
CA SER A 120 -0.14 2.22 -17.08
C SER A 120 -0.63 3.23 -18.09
N HIS A 121 -1.30 4.30 -17.63
CA HIS A 121 -1.84 5.36 -18.47
C HIS A 121 -0.78 6.25 -19.12
N VAL A 122 0.46 6.25 -18.61
CA VAL A 122 1.54 7.11 -19.14
C VAL A 122 2.45 6.40 -20.14
N GLN A 123 2.22 5.11 -20.38
CA GLN A 123 2.95 4.40 -21.44
C GLN A 123 2.47 4.81 -22.82
N ALA A 124 3.43 5.14 -23.69
CA ALA A 124 3.13 5.46 -25.09
C ALA A 124 2.71 4.21 -25.89
N ASP A 125 3.30 3.05 -25.60
CA ASP A 125 2.96 1.75 -26.17
C ASP A 125 2.73 0.74 -25.04
N LEU A 126 1.53 0.17 -24.99
CA LEU A 126 1.12 -0.81 -23.97
C LEU A 126 1.76 -2.18 -24.17
N THR A 127 2.40 -2.42 -25.30
CA THR A 127 3.16 -3.66 -25.57
C THR A 127 4.58 -3.60 -25.01
N ASP A 128 5.08 -2.41 -24.72
CA ASP A 128 6.37 -2.21 -24.10
C ASP A 128 6.34 -2.54 -22.60
N ARG A 129 7.50 -2.90 -22.06
CA ARG A 129 7.64 -3.09 -20.61
C ARG A 129 7.75 -1.74 -19.90
N PRO A 130 6.91 -1.46 -18.89
CA PRO A 130 7.03 -0.23 -18.12
C PRO A 130 8.40 -0.15 -17.41
N GLN A 131 8.92 1.06 -17.29
CA GLN A 131 10.16 1.33 -16.59
C GLN A 131 9.85 2.15 -15.32
N ALA A 132 10.63 1.97 -14.26
CA ALA A 132 10.46 2.71 -13.01
C ALA A 132 10.94 4.17 -13.15
N THR A 133 10.32 4.93 -14.07
CA THR A 133 10.58 6.36 -14.25
C THR A 133 9.82 7.18 -13.20
N ASN A 134 10.24 8.42 -12.98
CA ASN A 134 9.54 9.34 -12.07
C ASN A 134 8.07 9.54 -12.51
N VAL A 135 7.82 9.69 -13.81
CA VAL A 135 6.47 9.85 -14.37
C VAL A 135 5.61 8.63 -14.09
N GLU A 136 6.13 7.44 -14.37
CA GLU A 136 5.45 6.16 -14.15
C GLU A 136 5.10 5.95 -12.67
N MET A 137 6.06 6.19 -11.77
CA MET A 137 5.85 6.04 -10.33
C MET A 137 4.80 7.03 -9.80
N ARG A 138 4.85 8.30 -10.23
CA ARG A 138 3.87 9.33 -9.83
C ARG A 138 2.47 8.99 -10.30
N GLU A 139 2.32 8.52 -11.54
CA GLU A 139 1.02 8.11 -12.07
C GLU A 139 0.43 6.98 -11.24
N ARG A 140 1.19 5.91 -11.01
CA ARG A 140 0.71 4.76 -10.23
C ARG A 140 0.40 5.09 -8.77
N MET A 141 1.05 6.12 -8.22
CA MET A 141 0.80 6.61 -6.85
C MET A 141 -0.31 7.65 -6.75
N SER A 142 -0.91 8.09 -7.86
CA SER A 142 -1.91 9.17 -7.89
C SER A 142 -3.15 8.91 -7.03
N GLY A 143 -3.49 7.65 -6.76
CA GLY A 143 -4.57 7.25 -5.86
C GLY A 143 -4.26 7.38 -4.36
N ASN A 144 -3.02 7.71 -3.98
CA ASN A 144 -2.61 7.85 -2.58
C ASN A 144 -2.39 9.33 -2.23
N ILE A 145 -3.35 9.95 -1.55
CA ILE A 145 -3.35 11.39 -1.25
C ILE A 145 -2.55 11.69 0.01
N CYS A 146 -1.67 12.70 -0.08
CA CYS A 146 -0.95 13.27 1.05
C CYS A 146 -1.35 14.73 1.26
N ARG A 147 -2.10 15.03 2.33
CA ARG A 147 -2.55 16.41 2.63
C ARG A 147 -1.39 17.36 2.94
N CYS A 148 -0.27 16.83 3.46
CA CYS A 148 0.94 17.59 3.74
C CYS A 148 1.80 17.86 2.48
N GLY A 149 1.55 17.17 1.37
CA GLY A 149 2.24 17.39 0.11
C GLY A 149 3.63 16.76 0.01
N ALA A 150 3.92 15.67 0.74
CA ALA A 150 5.23 15.00 0.73
C ALA A 150 5.56 14.24 -0.57
N TYR A 151 4.86 14.51 -1.67
CA TYR A 151 4.93 13.71 -2.90
C TYR A 151 6.31 13.64 -3.55
N SER A 152 7.08 14.74 -3.52
CA SER A 152 8.43 14.76 -4.09
C SER A 152 9.35 13.80 -3.34
N ASN A 153 9.33 13.86 -2.02
CA ASN A 153 10.13 13.00 -1.15
C ASN A 153 9.71 11.53 -1.25
N ILE A 154 8.42 11.26 -1.40
CA ILE A 154 7.89 9.90 -1.67
C ILE A 154 8.44 9.38 -2.99
N ALA A 155 8.44 10.21 -4.06
CA ALA A 155 8.97 9.81 -5.36
C ALA A 155 10.48 9.53 -5.30
N GLU A 156 11.25 10.34 -4.54
CA GLU A 156 12.68 10.09 -4.31
C GLU A 156 12.94 8.79 -3.56
N ALA A 157 12.15 8.51 -2.51
CA ALA A 157 12.23 7.24 -1.78
C ALA A 157 11.97 6.04 -2.69
N MET A 158 10.95 6.12 -3.54
CA MET A 158 10.63 5.08 -4.51
C MET A 158 11.74 4.90 -5.55
N ALA A 159 12.29 6.00 -6.06
CA ALA A 159 13.38 5.97 -7.04
C ALA A 159 14.62 5.29 -6.48
N GLU A 160 14.99 5.57 -5.23
CA GLU A 160 16.10 4.89 -4.55
C GLU A 160 15.89 3.38 -4.50
N VAL A 161 14.71 2.93 -4.06
CA VAL A 161 14.40 1.48 -3.95
C VAL A 161 14.33 0.81 -5.32
N ALA A 162 13.87 1.54 -6.34
CA ALA A 162 13.82 1.06 -7.72
C ALA A 162 15.21 1.02 -8.40
N GLY A 163 16.24 1.66 -7.83
CA GLY A 163 17.53 1.87 -8.49
C GLY A 163 17.42 2.83 -9.69
N ALA A 164 16.42 3.71 -9.69
CA ALA A 164 16.13 4.67 -10.75
C ALA A 164 16.65 6.07 -10.39
N LYS A 165 16.75 6.96 -11.37
CA LYS A 165 16.95 8.39 -11.11
C LYS A 165 15.63 9.04 -10.72
N ALA A 166 15.65 9.82 -9.66
CA ALA A 166 14.51 10.61 -9.20
C ALA A 166 14.14 11.74 -10.18
#